data_9ff72da806eb0a61d598a3c48fe13b88
#
_entry.id   9ff72da806eb0a61d598a3c48fe13b88
#
_cell.length_a   1.000
_cell.length_b   1.000
_cell.length_c   1.000
_cell.angle_alpha   90.00
_cell.angle_beta   90.00
_cell.angle_gamma   90.00
#
_symmetry.space_group_name_H-M   'P 1'
#
loop_
_entity.id
_entity.type
_entity.pdbx_description
1 polymer ?
#
loop_
_entity_poly.entity_id
_entity_poly.type
_entity_poly.pdbx_seq_one_letter_code
_entity_poly.pdbx_strand_id
1 'polypeptide(L)'
;KKDFGIFCNTGESDIDIFVHYKQLDYAESSKALEKFNKGDSVKIKIIDIKDDKVNGSIRALQKDPFSFFEDKKVGDVVSTRVVEVQDNGLKVDVGPDRYQTIIRKSELALEKSDQRPNRFSSGDTIDSAILEIDLEKRRVKLSVKKLEQQQADEAIEKYGSTSSGQSLAGILGEALEKKDQKKD
;
A
#
# COMPACT_ATOMS: atom_id res chain seq x y z
N LYS A 1 17.92 -14.30 23.69
CA LYS A 1 17.82 -13.77 22.33
C LYS A 1 18.76 -14.55 21.42
N LYS A 2 18.27 -15.05 20.31
CA LYS A 2 19.00 -15.77 19.25
C LYS A 2 18.64 -15.12 17.89
N ASP A 3 19.37 -15.42 16.84
CA ASP A 3 19.14 -14.86 15.50
C ASP A 3 17.80 -15.28 14.88
N PHE A 4 17.25 -16.39 15.33
CA PHE A 4 15.99 -16.95 14.87
C PHE A 4 14.78 -16.64 15.77
N GLY A 5 14.99 -15.98 16.95
CA GLY A 5 13.90 -15.65 17.87
C GLY A 5 14.34 -15.29 19.27
N ILE A 6 13.36 -15.09 20.13
CA ILE A 6 13.57 -14.80 21.55
C ILE A 6 13.03 -15.94 22.43
N PHE A 7 13.66 -16.15 23.56
CA PHE A 7 13.18 -17.01 24.63
C PHE A 7 12.74 -16.13 25.79
N CYS A 8 11.53 -16.35 26.25
CA CYS A 8 10.92 -15.59 27.33
C CYS A 8 10.59 -16.56 28.48
N ASN A 9 10.96 -16.19 29.67
CA ASN A 9 10.61 -16.93 30.89
C ASN A 9 9.44 -16.25 31.58
N THR A 10 8.50 -17.02 32.13
CA THR A 10 7.32 -16.51 32.83
C THR A 10 7.61 -15.97 34.22
N GLY A 11 8.80 -16.25 34.75
CA GLY A 11 9.20 -15.88 36.11
C GLY A 11 8.59 -16.74 37.21
N GLU A 12 7.49 -17.42 36.95
CA GLU A 12 6.79 -18.29 37.94
C GLU A 12 7.04 -19.79 37.72
N SER A 13 7.56 -20.15 36.54
CA SER A 13 7.87 -21.54 36.17
C SER A 13 9.10 -21.60 35.28
N ASP A 14 9.85 -22.71 35.33
CA ASP A 14 11.01 -22.98 34.49
C ASP A 14 10.66 -23.26 33.01
N ILE A 15 9.51 -22.75 32.55
CA ILE A 15 9.04 -22.93 31.18
C ILE A 15 9.54 -21.79 30.34
N ASP A 16 10.36 -22.09 29.34
CA ASP A 16 10.80 -21.16 28.33
C ASP A 16 9.81 -21.11 27.16
N ILE A 17 9.26 -19.93 26.91
CA ILE A 17 8.41 -19.68 25.76
C ILE A 17 9.29 -19.22 24.61
N PHE A 18 9.29 -19.97 23.52
CA PHE A 18 9.99 -19.58 22.30
C PHE A 18 9.09 -18.74 21.39
N VAL A 19 9.58 -17.57 20.98
CA VAL A 19 8.93 -16.71 19.98
C VAL A 19 9.85 -16.56 18.79
N HIS A 20 9.46 -17.18 17.68
CA HIS A 20 10.20 -17.09 16.42
C HIS A 20 10.17 -15.65 15.89
N TYR A 21 11.25 -15.18 15.24
CA TYR A 21 11.33 -13.79 14.75
C TYR A 21 10.15 -13.36 13.86
N LYS A 22 9.56 -14.28 13.07
CA LYS A 22 8.35 -14.05 12.26
C LYS A 22 7.08 -13.85 13.09
N GLN A 23 7.11 -14.17 14.36
CA GLN A 23 5.99 -14.03 15.30
C GLN A 23 6.15 -12.82 16.23
N LEU A 24 7.17 -11.98 16.00
CA LEU A 24 7.42 -10.78 16.79
C LEU A 24 6.61 -9.58 16.27
N ASP A 25 6.58 -9.39 14.97
CA ASP A 25 5.94 -8.22 14.35
C ASP A 25 5.40 -8.57 12.95
N TYR A 26 4.41 -7.83 12.47
CA TYR A 26 3.92 -7.89 11.08
C TYR A 26 4.86 -7.16 10.10
N ALA A 27 5.52 -6.09 10.54
CA ALA A 27 6.54 -5.39 9.78
C ALA A 27 7.86 -6.19 9.74
N GLU A 28 8.91 -5.66 9.13
CA GLU A 28 10.21 -6.32 8.93
C GLU A 28 10.69 -7.16 10.13
N SER A 29 10.43 -8.46 10.05
CA SER A 29 10.65 -9.39 11.15
C SER A 29 12.13 -9.54 11.56
N SER A 30 13.07 -9.24 10.67
CA SER A 30 14.50 -9.23 10.98
C SER A 30 14.89 -8.07 11.90
N LYS A 31 14.36 -6.88 11.67
CA LYS A 31 14.57 -5.70 12.53
C LYS A 31 13.74 -5.77 13.82
N ALA A 32 12.69 -6.58 13.84
CA ALA A 32 11.88 -6.76 15.05
C ALA A 32 12.67 -7.32 16.23
N LEU A 33 13.68 -8.15 15.96
CA LEU A 33 14.59 -8.67 17.00
C LEU A 33 15.39 -7.56 17.71
N GLU A 34 15.71 -6.46 17.02
CA GLU A 34 16.50 -5.35 17.58
C GLU A 34 15.70 -4.58 18.64
N LYS A 35 14.36 -4.59 18.53
CA LYS A 35 13.46 -3.89 19.45
C LYS A 35 13.40 -4.52 20.85
N PHE A 36 13.86 -5.77 21.01
CA PHE A 36 13.77 -6.52 22.26
C PHE A 36 15.13 -6.72 22.91
N ASN A 37 15.28 -6.32 24.16
CA ASN A 37 16.48 -6.49 24.97
C ASN A 37 16.25 -7.54 26.09
N LYS A 38 17.36 -8.07 26.62
CA LYS A 38 17.29 -8.95 27.76
C LYS A 38 16.78 -8.20 28.99
N GLY A 39 15.72 -8.70 29.60
CA GLY A 39 15.06 -8.09 30.75
C GLY A 39 13.77 -7.32 30.41
N ASP A 40 13.44 -7.17 29.12
CA ASP A 40 12.18 -6.53 28.74
C ASP A 40 10.99 -7.43 29.10
N SER A 41 9.94 -6.81 29.65
CA SER A 41 8.66 -7.47 29.89
C SER A 41 7.80 -7.41 28.63
N VAL A 42 7.40 -8.57 28.11
CA VAL A 42 6.61 -8.69 26.87
C VAL A 42 5.36 -9.53 27.09
N LYS A 43 4.26 -9.11 26.49
CA LYS A 43 3.03 -9.91 26.44
C LYS A 43 3.11 -10.87 25.27
N ILE A 44 2.84 -12.15 25.52
CA ILE A 44 2.93 -13.20 24.51
C ILE A 44 1.64 -14.01 24.51
N LYS A 45 1.09 -14.26 23.32
CA LYS A 45 0.01 -15.24 23.14
C LYS A 45 0.62 -16.60 22.82
N ILE A 46 0.28 -17.62 23.58
CA ILE A 46 0.69 -18.99 23.28
C ILE A 46 -0.08 -19.47 22.06
N ILE A 47 0.63 -19.99 21.06
CA ILE A 47 0.08 -20.48 19.80
C ILE A 47 0.16 -21.99 19.64
N ASP A 48 1.16 -22.63 20.26
CA ASP A 48 1.36 -24.07 20.15
C ASP A 48 2.16 -24.59 21.34
N ILE A 49 1.84 -25.80 21.78
CA ILE A 49 2.56 -26.50 22.84
C ILE A 49 2.84 -27.91 22.33
N LYS A 50 4.11 -28.23 22.13
CA LYS A 50 4.57 -29.56 21.69
C LYS A 50 5.78 -30.02 22.48
N ASP A 51 5.75 -31.24 22.99
CA ASP A 51 6.90 -31.93 23.63
C ASP A 51 7.65 -31.02 24.63
N ASP A 52 6.95 -30.45 25.58
CA ASP A 52 7.46 -29.50 26.59
C ASP A 52 8.01 -28.17 26.01
N LYS A 53 7.82 -27.91 24.71
CA LYS A 53 8.16 -26.62 24.06
C LYS A 53 6.92 -25.77 23.87
N VAL A 54 6.95 -24.56 24.42
CA VAL A 54 5.87 -23.60 24.30
C VAL A 54 6.27 -22.59 23.25
N ASN A 55 5.45 -22.49 22.18
CA ASN A 55 5.62 -21.49 21.15
C ASN A 55 4.65 -20.34 21.37
N GLY A 56 5.18 -19.12 21.34
CA GLY A 56 4.41 -17.90 21.52
C GLY A 56 4.45 -16.97 20.31
N SER A 57 3.53 -16.02 20.29
CA SER A 57 3.46 -14.96 19.30
C SER A 57 3.12 -13.62 19.96
N ILE A 58 3.94 -12.61 19.72
CA ILE A 58 3.66 -11.22 20.08
C ILE A 58 2.78 -10.62 18.98
N ARG A 59 3.04 -10.98 17.73
CA ARG A 59 2.25 -10.56 16.56
C ARG A 59 0.77 -10.89 16.71
N ALA A 60 0.42 -12.02 17.31
CA ALA A 60 -0.97 -12.45 17.52
C ALA A 60 -1.74 -11.60 18.54
N LEU A 61 -1.06 -10.71 19.27
CA LEU A 61 -1.65 -9.69 20.16
C LEU A 61 -1.79 -8.33 19.47
N GLN A 62 -1.08 -8.12 18.37
CA GLN A 62 -1.18 -6.90 17.58
C GLN A 62 -2.41 -6.99 16.68
N LYS A 63 -3.02 -5.84 16.41
CA LYS A 63 -4.06 -5.75 15.39
C LYS A 63 -3.46 -6.10 14.04
N ASP A 64 -4.14 -6.94 13.30
CA ASP A 64 -3.69 -7.37 11.99
C ASP A 64 -3.73 -6.20 10.99
N PRO A 65 -2.59 -5.73 10.48
CA PRO A 65 -2.58 -4.63 9.51
C PRO A 65 -3.34 -4.95 8.23
N PHE A 66 -3.45 -6.24 7.88
CA PHE A 66 -4.18 -6.68 6.70
C PHE A 66 -5.71 -6.57 6.87
N SER A 67 -6.22 -6.56 8.11
CA SER A 67 -7.66 -6.40 8.38
C SER A 67 -8.24 -5.08 7.82
N PHE A 68 -7.39 -4.08 7.59
CA PHE A 68 -7.77 -2.83 6.94
C PHE A 68 -8.34 -3.04 5.51
N PHE A 69 -7.94 -4.13 4.85
CA PHE A 69 -8.35 -4.44 3.48
C PHE A 69 -9.56 -5.38 3.38
N GLU A 70 -10.04 -5.94 4.49
CA GLU A 70 -11.20 -6.85 4.51
C GLU A 70 -12.48 -6.16 4.02
N ASP A 71 -12.64 -4.88 4.35
CA ASP A 71 -13.77 -4.04 3.94
C ASP A 71 -13.52 -3.25 2.65
N LYS A 72 -12.34 -3.40 2.03
CA LYS A 72 -11.95 -2.67 0.82
C LYS A 72 -12.17 -3.49 -0.43
N LYS A 73 -12.40 -2.78 -1.54
CA LYS A 73 -12.62 -3.37 -2.86
C LYS A 73 -11.53 -2.94 -3.84
N VAL A 74 -11.39 -3.72 -4.89
CA VAL A 74 -10.56 -3.32 -6.04
C VAL A 74 -11.13 -2.03 -6.63
N GLY A 75 -10.26 -1.04 -6.83
CA GLY A 75 -10.63 0.31 -7.27
C GLY A 75 -10.76 1.33 -6.15
N ASP A 76 -10.87 0.91 -4.89
CA ASP A 76 -10.89 1.85 -3.76
C ASP A 76 -9.56 2.61 -3.66
N VAL A 77 -9.67 3.89 -3.31
CA VAL A 77 -8.50 4.74 -3.10
C VAL A 77 -8.05 4.67 -1.65
N VAL A 78 -6.76 4.49 -1.46
CA VAL A 78 -6.12 4.45 -0.15
C VAL A 78 -4.91 5.39 -0.13
N SER A 79 -4.77 6.15 0.96
CA SER A 79 -3.59 6.96 1.20
C SER A 79 -2.46 6.10 1.75
N THR A 80 -1.31 6.21 1.15
CA THR A 80 -0.10 5.45 1.49
C THR A 80 1.04 6.40 1.82
N ARG A 81 1.91 5.99 2.73
CA ARG A 81 3.11 6.74 3.10
C ARG A 81 4.35 6.02 2.58
N VAL A 82 5.20 6.74 1.86
CA VAL A 82 6.47 6.21 1.37
C VAL A 82 7.43 5.98 2.54
N VAL A 83 7.86 4.75 2.71
CA VAL A 83 8.87 4.35 3.71
C VAL A 83 10.26 4.38 3.09
N GLU A 84 10.37 3.85 1.89
CA GLU A 84 11.65 3.68 1.20
C GLU A 84 11.45 3.75 -0.32
N VAL A 85 12.39 4.43 -0.99
CA VAL A 85 12.45 4.50 -2.44
C VAL A 85 13.41 3.43 -2.95
N GLN A 86 12.94 2.54 -3.82
CA GLN A 86 13.72 1.46 -4.41
C GLN A 86 13.74 1.58 -5.94
N ASP A 87 14.73 1.00 -6.60
CA ASP A 87 14.87 1.06 -8.07
C ASP A 87 13.68 0.43 -8.82
N ASN A 88 13.04 -0.56 -8.20
CA ASN A 88 11.91 -1.30 -8.75
C ASN A 88 10.53 -0.75 -8.33
N GLY A 89 10.48 0.28 -7.46
CA GLY A 89 9.26 0.89 -6.97
C GLY A 89 9.38 1.57 -5.63
N LEU A 90 8.24 1.79 -4.97
CA LEU A 90 8.15 2.42 -3.67
C LEU A 90 7.69 1.42 -2.63
N LYS A 91 8.41 1.29 -1.53
CA LYS A 91 7.93 0.61 -0.34
C LYS A 91 7.07 1.58 0.45
N VAL A 92 5.82 1.21 0.71
CA VAL A 92 4.83 2.09 1.34
C VAL A 92 4.15 1.40 2.51
N ASP A 93 3.78 2.21 3.51
CA ASP A 93 2.90 1.84 4.60
C ASP A 93 1.46 2.25 4.24
N VAL A 94 0.49 1.38 4.49
CA VAL A 94 -0.92 1.59 4.21
C VAL A 94 -1.74 1.44 5.49
N GLY A 95 -2.65 2.38 5.69
CA GLY A 95 -3.58 2.36 6.81
C GLY A 95 -2.96 2.63 8.19
N PRO A 96 -3.77 2.61 9.24
CA PRO A 96 -3.35 2.97 10.59
C PRO A 96 -2.37 1.96 11.19
N ASP A 97 -2.50 0.69 10.84
CA ASP A 97 -1.70 -0.41 11.36
C ASP A 97 -0.43 -0.68 10.52
N ARG A 98 -0.10 0.22 9.57
CA ARG A 98 1.11 0.23 8.75
C ARG A 98 1.36 -1.09 8.00
N TYR A 99 0.35 -1.53 7.26
CA TYR A 99 0.56 -2.65 6.32
C TYR A 99 1.59 -2.25 5.27
N GLN A 100 2.68 -3.02 5.16
CA GLN A 100 3.75 -2.73 4.20
C GLN A 100 3.54 -3.47 2.89
N THR A 101 3.62 -2.72 1.79
CA THR A 101 3.58 -3.26 0.44
C THR A 101 4.49 -2.46 -0.49
N ILE A 102 4.65 -2.95 -1.73
CA ILE A 102 5.46 -2.28 -2.74
C ILE A 102 4.57 -1.87 -3.92
N ILE A 103 4.58 -0.58 -4.24
CA ILE A 103 4.04 -0.06 -5.50
C ILE A 103 5.14 -0.19 -6.54
N ARG A 104 4.92 -1.01 -7.58
CA ARG A 104 5.91 -1.22 -8.64
C ARG A 104 6.12 0.04 -9.46
N LYS A 105 7.31 0.20 -10.01
CA LYS A 105 7.69 1.33 -10.88
C LYS A 105 6.68 1.57 -12.01
N SER A 106 6.19 0.51 -12.67
CA SER A 106 5.19 0.59 -13.74
C SER A 106 3.82 1.08 -13.29
N GLU A 107 3.56 1.08 -11.98
CA GLU A 107 2.30 1.48 -11.35
C GLU A 107 2.36 2.86 -10.70
N LEU A 108 3.48 3.60 -10.85
CA LEU A 108 3.67 4.90 -10.19
C LEU A 108 3.04 6.07 -10.94
N ALA A 109 2.82 5.94 -12.24
CA ALA A 109 2.17 6.98 -13.05
C ALA A 109 1.60 6.39 -14.33
N LEU A 110 0.63 7.08 -14.94
CA LEU A 110 0.05 6.73 -16.23
C LEU A 110 1.11 6.86 -17.34
N GLU A 111 1.82 7.98 -17.37
CA GLU A 111 2.88 8.25 -18.34
C GLU A 111 4.20 7.54 -17.98
N LYS A 112 4.80 6.84 -18.96
CA LYS A 112 6.08 6.13 -18.76
C LYS A 112 7.23 7.03 -18.35
N SER A 113 7.24 8.28 -18.80
CA SER A 113 8.24 9.29 -18.42
C SER A 113 8.23 9.59 -16.93
N ASP A 114 7.06 9.47 -16.32
CA ASP A 114 6.79 9.78 -14.92
C ASP A 114 6.89 8.58 -13.97
N GLN A 115 7.04 7.38 -14.52
CA GLN A 115 7.27 6.16 -13.75
C GLN A 115 8.68 6.10 -13.15
N ARG A 116 9.04 7.13 -12.37
CA ARG A 116 10.36 7.29 -11.74
C ARG A 116 10.21 7.30 -10.23
N PRO A 117 10.71 6.26 -9.51
CA PRO A 117 10.68 6.25 -8.04
C PRO A 117 11.36 7.47 -7.41
N ASN A 118 12.40 8.00 -8.05
CA ASN A 118 13.18 9.13 -7.55
C ASN A 118 12.42 10.48 -7.47
N ARG A 119 11.20 10.54 -8.00
CA ARG A 119 10.30 11.71 -7.83
C ARG A 119 9.70 11.77 -6.42
N PHE A 120 9.76 10.67 -5.70
CA PHE A 120 9.20 10.53 -4.37
C PHE A 120 10.30 10.45 -3.32
N SER A 121 9.99 10.93 -2.13
CA SER A 121 10.89 10.92 -0.98
C SER A 121 10.31 10.08 0.14
N SER A 122 11.18 9.53 0.98
CA SER A 122 10.73 8.87 2.21
C SER A 122 9.95 9.85 3.08
N GLY A 123 8.76 9.48 3.48
CA GLY A 123 7.83 10.30 4.25
C GLY A 123 6.69 10.92 3.42
N ASP A 124 6.77 10.93 2.10
CA ASP A 124 5.71 11.43 1.24
C ASP A 124 4.42 10.62 1.40
N THR A 125 3.30 11.30 1.29
CA THR A 125 1.98 10.67 1.24
C THR A 125 1.50 10.63 -0.21
N ILE A 126 1.09 9.45 -0.66
CA ILE A 126 0.64 9.20 -2.04
C ILE A 126 -0.70 8.48 -1.98
N ASP A 127 -1.67 8.96 -2.72
CA ASP A 127 -2.91 8.24 -2.92
C ASP A 127 -2.74 7.21 -4.05
N SER A 128 -3.30 6.04 -3.85
CA SER A 128 -3.23 4.95 -4.81
C SER A 128 -4.53 4.14 -4.82
N ALA A 129 -4.91 3.60 -5.97
CA ALA A 129 -6.04 2.71 -6.08
C ALA A 129 -5.61 1.25 -5.81
N ILE A 130 -6.49 0.49 -5.20
CA ILE A 130 -6.30 -0.94 -5.01
C ILE A 130 -6.49 -1.65 -6.34
N LEU A 131 -5.45 -2.31 -6.83
CA LEU A 131 -5.46 -3.07 -8.07
C LEU A 131 -5.92 -4.51 -7.85
N GLU A 132 -5.49 -5.12 -6.76
CA GLU A 132 -5.79 -6.52 -6.43
C GLU A 132 -5.68 -6.72 -4.91
N ILE A 133 -6.59 -7.51 -4.34
CA ILE A 133 -6.54 -7.97 -2.95
C ILE A 133 -6.53 -9.49 -2.97
N ASP A 134 -5.45 -10.10 -2.50
CA ASP A 134 -5.31 -11.55 -2.31
C ASP A 134 -5.43 -11.85 -0.81
N LEU A 135 -6.62 -12.30 -0.41
CA LEU A 135 -6.93 -12.61 1.00
C LEU A 135 -6.16 -13.84 1.48
N GLU A 136 -5.94 -14.84 0.62
CA GLU A 136 -5.24 -16.07 0.99
C GLU A 136 -3.75 -15.82 1.23
N LYS A 137 -3.11 -15.09 0.32
CA LYS A 137 -1.68 -14.74 0.42
C LYS A 137 -1.44 -13.48 1.24
N ARG A 138 -2.53 -12.81 1.68
CA ARG A 138 -2.50 -11.57 2.45
C ARG A 138 -1.64 -10.50 1.75
N ARG A 139 -1.92 -10.28 0.48
CA ARG A 139 -1.19 -9.33 -0.38
C ARG A 139 -2.13 -8.37 -1.05
N VAL A 140 -1.72 -7.12 -1.09
CA VAL A 140 -2.42 -6.06 -1.81
C VAL A 140 -1.48 -5.47 -2.84
N LYS A 141 -1.97 -5.30 -4.07
CA LYS A 141 -1.30 -4.54 -5.11
C LYS A 141 -1.95 -3.17 -5.23
N LEU A 142 -1.14 -2.15 -5.25
CA LEU A 142 -1.56 -0.76 -5.35
C LEU A 142 -1.02 -0.14 -6.64
N SER A 143 -1.77 0.83 -7.18
CA SER A 143 -1.42 1.51 -8.41
C SER A 143 -1.83 2.98 -8.36
N VAL A 144 -0.88 3.88 -8.50
CA VAL A 144 -1.12 5.31 -8.71
C VAL A 144 -1.64 5.52 -10.13
N LYS A 145 -1.07 4.79 -11.11
CA LYS A 145 -1.52 4.79 -12.50
C LYS A 145 -3.02 4.52 -12.63
N LYS A 146 -3.54 3.52 -11.88
CA LYS A 146 -4.98 3.19 -11.89
C LYS A 146 -5.82 4.32 -11.35
N LEU A 147 -5.34 5.00 -10.30
CA LEU A 147 -6.01 6.17 -9.74
C LEU A 147 -6.05 7.33 -10.73
N GLU A 148 -4.91 7.66 -11.36
CA GLU A 148 -4.84 8.71 -12.40
C GLU A 148 -5.78 8.40 -13.56
N GLN A 149 -5.87 7.13 -13.99
CA GLN A 149 -6.80 6.73 -15.05
C GLN A 149 -8.26 6.88 -14.60
N GLN A 150 -8.63 6.47 -13.40
CA GLN A 150 -9.98 6.66 -12.87
C GLN A 150 -10.36 8.13 -12.81
N GLN A 151 -9.46 8.99 -12.35
CA GLN A 151 -9.69 10.45 -12.31
C GLN A 151 -9.84 11.05 -13.71
N ALA A 152 -9.06 10.59 -14.69
CA ALA A 152 -9.19 11.01 -16.07
C ALA A 152 -10.53 10.57 -16.69
N ASP A 153 -10.94 9.32 -16.45
CA ASP A 153 -12.20 8.77 -16.94
C ASP A 153 -13.40 9.51 -16.32
N GLU A 154 -13.36 9.78 -15.01
CA GLU A 154 -14.38 10.59 -14.31
C GLU A 154 -14.44 12.04 -14.82
N ALA A 155 -13.29 12.64 -15.13
CA ALA A 155 -13.23 13.97 -15.68
C ALA A 155 -13.83 14.03 -17.11
N ILE A 156 -13.58 13.02 -17.93
CA ILE A 156 -14.17 12.88 -19.27
C ILE A 156 -15.68 12.69 -19.16
N GLU A 157 -16.16 11.85 -18.24
CA GLU A 157 -17.59 11.62 -18.04
C GLU A 157 -18.31 12.89 -17.56
N LYS A 158 -17.68 13.65 -16.66
CA LYS A 158 -18.28 14.82 -16.03
C LYS A 158 -18.24 16.07 -16.90
N TYR A 159 -17.17 16.26 -17.68
CA TYR A 159 -16.93 17.47 -18.46
C TYR A 159 -16.97 17.26 -19.99
N GLY A 160 -17.23 16.04 -20.44
CA GLY A 160 -17.18 15.63 -21.83
C GLY A 160 -15.74 15.41 -22.31
N SER A 161 -15.58 14.57 -23.35
CA SER A 161 -14.27 14.39 -23.96
C SER A 161 -13.84 15.69 -24.63
N THR A 162 -12.65 16.17 -24.36
CA THR A 162 -11.98 17.24 -25.09
C THR A 162 -11.77 16.88 -26.59
N SER A 163 -12.17 15.67 -26.96
CA SER A 163 -12.17 15.12 -28.34
C SER A 163 -13.55 15.07 -28.96
N SER A 164 -14.49 15.95 -28.58
CA SER A 164 -15.58 16.25 -29.50
C SER A 164 -14.97 17.08 -30.62
N GLY A 165 -14.72 16.39 -31.73
CA GLY A 165 -14.04 16.92 -32.92
C GLY A 165 -14.83 18.00 -33.69
N GLN A 166 -15.12 19.06 -33.02
CA GLN A 166 -15.34 20.35 -33.69
C GLN A 166 -14.02 21.11 -33.56
N SER A 167 -13.17 20.92 -34.55
CA SER A 167 -11.98 21.74 -34.68
C SER A 167 -12.45 23.21 -34.70
N LEU A 168 -11.70 24.11 -34.07
CA LEU A 168 -11.90 25.55 -34.16
C LEU A 168 -12.13 26.04 -35.63
N ALA A 169 -11.59 25.30 -36.60
CA ALA A 169 -11.81 25.47 -38.02
C ALA A 169 -13.28 25.22 -38.44
N GLY A 170 -14.01 24.29 -37.85
CA GLY A 170 -15.43 24.06 -38.13
C GLY A 170 -16.31 25.17 -37.58
N ILE A 171 -16.03 25.67 -36.36
CA ILE A 171 -16.80 26.77 -35.76
C ILE A 171 -16.53 28.09 -36.47
N LEU A 172 -15.30 28.34 -36.91
CA LEU A 172 -14.93 29.52 -37.72
C LEU A 172 -15.53 29.44 -39.12
N GLY A 173 -15.62 28.26 -39.73
CA GLY A 173 -16.25 28.02 -41.01
C GLY A 173 -17.74 28.39 -41.01
N GLU A 174 -18.52 27.88 -40.04
CA GLU A 174 -19.94 28.23 -39.90
C GLU A 174 -20.18 29.72 -39.56
N ALA A 175 -19.29 30.35 -38.80
CA ALA A 175 -19.38 31.77 -38.49
C ALA A 175 -19.09 32.65 -39.67
N LEU A 176 -18.22 32.25 -40.61
CA LEU A 176 -17.92 32.95 -41.85
C LEU A 176 -19.04 32.78 -42.88
N GLU A 177 -19.60 31.59 -43.04
CA GLU A 177 -20.74 31.38 -43.97
C GLU A 177 -22.00 32.17 -43.56
N LYS A 178 -22.26 32.30 -42.24
CA LYS A 178 -23.37 33.14 -41.75
C LYS A 178 -23.16 34.63 -41.94
N LYS A 179 -21.92 35.08 -42.16
CA LYS A 179 -21.61 36.49 -42.38
C LYS A 179 -21.76 36.91 -43.86
N ASP A 180 -21.55 35.97 -44.78
CA ASP A 180 -21.71 36.20 -46.20
C ASP A 180 -23.18 36.18 -46.68
N GLN A 181 -24.08 35.45 -45.99
CA GLN A 181 -25.51 35.43 -46.28
C GLN A 181 -26.28 36.65 -45.74
N LYS A 182 -25.63 37.60 -45.07
CA LYS A 182 -26.26 38.82 -44.55
C LYS A 182 -25.92 40.10 -45.33
N LYS A 183 -25.37 39.93 -46.55
CA LYS A 183 -24.91 41.07 -47.38
C LYS A 183 -25.57 41.12 -48.79
N ASP A 184 -26.80 40.58 -48.91
CA ASP A 184 -27.70 40.87 -50.05
C ASP A 184 -29.01 41.44 -49.52
#